data_12e20581616d8c08eff2843845ff84ca
#
_entry.id   12e20581616d8c08eff2843845ff84ca
#
_cell.length_a   1.000
_cell.length_b   1.000
_cell.length_c   1.000
_cell.angle_alpha   90.00
_cell.angle_beta   90.00
_cell.angle_gamma   90.00
#
_symmetry.space_group_name_H-M   'P 1'
#
loop_
_entity.id
_entity.type
_entity.pdbx_description
1 polymer ?
#
loop_
_entity_poly.entity_id
_entity_poly.type
_entity_poly.pdbx_seq_one_letter_code
_entity_poly.pdbx_strand_id
1 'polypeptide(L)'
;PPDYFSATGQLWSTPVYRWWRHRLNGYRWWLKRLERQLELFDLLRIDHFRALAGYWCVPGTDDTAMNGRWLPSPGQAILQALRRRSGGRLPLVAEDLGVITPDVENLRDGLQLPGMKVLQFAFDGNADNPYLPHNFNGTSWVAYTGTHDNATAIGWWNSQPQSGREQMEAVLGHRVQAPGWELLRLALASTADLAVVPLQDLMSLDDSARFNTPGTACG
;
A
#
# COMPACT_ATOMS: atom_id res chain seq x y z
N PRO A 1 14.78 7.42 -3.07
CA PRO A 1 15.72 7.51 -4.20
C PRO A 1 15.04 8.10 -5.41
N PRO A 2 15.80 8.46 -6.46
CA PRO A 2 15.25 8.67 -7.80
C PRO A 2 14.48 7.43 -8.28
N ASP A 3 13.34 7.64 -8.94
CA ASP A 3 12.49 6.58 -9.47
C ASP A 3 11.74 7.06 -10.71
N TYR A 4 10.82 6.24 -11.21
CA TYR A 4 10.00 6.56 -12.38
C TYR A 4 9.13 7.83 -12.19
N PHE A 5 8.70 8.10 -10.96
CA PHE A 5 7.83 9.24 -10.64
C PHE A 5 8.61 10.52 -10.36
N SER A 6 9.90 10.44 -9.99
CA SER A 6 10.75 11.59 -9.67
C SER A 6 12.21 11.34 -10.01
N ALA A 7 12.72 12.06 -11.01
CA ALA A 7 14.12 11.98 -11.44
C ALA A 7 15.13 12.40 -10.35
N THR A 8 14.71 13.26 -9.41
CA THR A 8 15.51 13.71 -8.26
C THR A 8 15.20 12.96 -6.97
N GLY A 9 14.25 12.03 -7.03
CA GLY A 9 13.67 11.36 -5.87
C GLY A 9 12.82 12.30 -5.02
N GLN A 10 12.19 11.73 -4.00
CA GLN A 10 11.32 12.48 -3.08
C GLN A 10 12.07 12.73 -1.77
N LEU A 11 12.21 14.01 -1.39
CA LEU A 11 12.80 14.44 -0.14
C LEU A 11 11.73 15.03 0.77
N TRP A 12 11.31 14.28 1.78
CA TRP A 12 10.21 14.64 2.67
C TRP A 12 10.64 15.42 3.91
N SER A 13 11.92 15.75 4.01
CA SER A 13 12.52 16.45 5.17
C SER A 13 12.22 15.79 6.52
N THR A 14 11.95 14.49 6.53
CA THR A 14 11.70 13.72 7.74
C THR A 14 13.01 13.19 8.33
N PRO A 15 13.26 13.35 9.65
CA PRO A 15 14.46 12.83 10.26
C PRO A 15 14.44 11.29 10.32
N VAL A 16 15.61 10.68 10.17
CA VAL A 16 15.78 9.24 10.33
C VAL A 16 15.93 8.85 11.79
N TYR A 17 15.47 7.67 12.16
CA TYR A 17 15.58 7.16 13.52
C TYR A 17 17.00 6.75 13.85
N ARG A 18 17.42 6.99 15.09
CA ARG A 18 18.66 6.43 15.66
C ARG A 18 18.39 4.98 16.10
N TRP A 19 18.34 4.06 15.17
CA TRP A 19 17.94 2.67 15.40
C TRP A 19 18.76 1.96 16.48
N TRP A 20 20.05 2.27 16.65
CA TRP A 20 20.86 1.72 17.70
C TRP A 20 20.34 2.07 19.12
N ARG A 21 19.83 3.30 19.32
CA ARG A 21 19.20 3.69 20.60
C ARG A 21 17.90 2.93 20.84
N HIS A 22 17.08 2.76 19.80
CA HIS A 22 15.86 1.98 19.90
C HIS A 22 16.15 0.50 20.21
N ARG A 23 17.23 -0.06 19.63
CA ARG A 23 17.67 -1.41 19.94
C ARG A 23 18.06 -1.60 21.40
N LEU A 24 18.82 -0.64 21.99
CA LEU A 24 19.25 -0.70 23.39
C LEU A 24 18.07 -0.71 24.38
N ASN A 25 16.96 -0.07 24.06
CA ASN A 25 15.75 -0.08 24.89
C ASN A 25 14.67 -1.06 24.44
N GLY A 26 15.03 -2.06 23.60
CA GLY A 26 14.13 -3.09 23.10
C GLY A 26 12.99 -2.56 22.24
N TYR A 27 13.22 -1.46 21.49
CA TYR A 27 12.24 -0.79 20.62
C TYR A 27 10.98 -0.32 21.36
N ARG A 28 11.09 -0.02 22.64
CA ARG A 28 9.95 0.28 23.53
C ARG A 28 9.00 1.34 22.99
N TRP A 29 9.51 2.40 22.36
CA TRP A 29 8.66 3.45 21.79
C TRP A 29 7.81 2.95 20.64
N TRP A 30 8.40 2.21 19.72
CA TRP A 30 7.70 1.60 18.58
C TRP A 30 6.65 0.60 19.04
N LEU A 31 6.99 -0.27 19.98
CA LEU A 31 6.07 -1.26 20.52
C LEU A 31 4.87 -0.60 21.20
N LYS A 32 5.09 0.39 22.05
CA LYS A 32 3.98 1.13 22.68
C LYS A 32 3.08 1.82 21.66
N ARG A 33 3.66 2.39 20.58
CA ARG A 33 2.88 3.02 19.52
C ARG A 33 2.00 2.01 18.81
N LEU A 34 2.54 0.86 18.42
CA LEU A 34 1.80 -0.19 17.74
C LEU A 34 0.75 -0.84 18.66
N GLU A 35 1.12 -1.14 19.89
CA GLU A 35 0.19 -1.67 20.90
C GLU A 35 -0.99 -0.72 21.11
N ARG A 36 -0.72 0.59 21.22
CA ARG A 36 -1.81 1.56 21.39
C ARG A 36 -2.76 1.60 20.20
N GLN A 37 -2.26 1.45 18.98
CA GLN A 37 -3.14 1.35 17.80
C GLN A 37 -3.98 0.07 17.83
N LEU A 38 -3.38 -1.05 18.23
CA LEU A 38 -4.08 -2.33 18.33
C LEU A 38 -5.07 -2.43 19.52
N GLU A 39 -4.97 -1.52 20.48
CA GLU A 39 -6.04 -1.34 21.51
C GLU A 39 -7.29 -0.63 20.93
N LEU A 40 -7.10 0.16 19.86
CA LEU A 40 -8.17 0.96 19.26
C LEU A 40 -8.77 0.31 18.02
N PHE A 41 -8.01 -0.52 17.32
CA PHE A 41 -8.38 -1.11 16.04
C PHE A 41 -8.06 -2.60 15.99
N ASP A 42 -8.94 -3.38 15.37
CA ASP A 42 -8.78 -4.83 15.22
C ASP A 42 -7.73 -5.20 14.18
N LEU A 43 -7.51 -4.34 13.17
CA LEU A 43 -6.54 -4.52 12.09
C LEU A 43 -5.88 -3.17 11.77
N LEU A 44 -4.57 -3.16 11.66
CA LEU A 44 -3.78 -1.95 11.41
C LEU A 44 -3.01 -2.05 10.09
N ARG A 45 -3.25 -1.13 9.17
CA ARG A 45 -2.43 -0.97 7.98
C ARG A 45 -1.14 -0.22 8.32
N ILE A 46 0.00 -0.82 7.99
CA ILE A 46 1.31 -0.18 8.08
C ILE A 46 1.63 0.45 6.73
N ASP A 47 1.59 1.78 6.72
CA ASP A 47 1.93 2.56 5.54
C ASP A 47 3.42 2.49 5.22
N HIS A 48 3.76 2.52 3.93
CA HIS A 48 5.13 2.42 3.43
C HIS A 48 5.91 1.28 4.11
N PHE A 49 5.33 0.07 4.08
CA PHE A 49 5.89 -1.12 4.77
C PHE A 49 7.34 -1.40 4.38
N ARG A 50 7.74 -1.05 3.15
CA ARG A 50 9.12 -1.10 2.69
C ARG A 50 10.13 -0.47 3.67
N ALA A 51 9.75 0.62 4.36
CA ALA A 51 10.62 1.28 5.32
C ALA A 51 11.00 0.40 6.52
N LEU A 52 10.27 -0.68 6.77
CA LEU A 52 10.62 -1.67 7.80
C LEU A 52 11.69 -2.66 7.34
N ALA A 53 11.90 -2.83 6.04
CA ALA A 53 13.03 -3.59 5.50
C ALA A 53 14.27 -2.69 5.33
N GLY A 54 14.09 -1.52 4.72
CA GLY A 54 15.16 -0.55 4.53
C GLY A 54 14.62 0.84 4.17
N TYR A 55 15.42 1.86 4.40
CA TYR A 55 15.06 3.25 4.13
C TYR A 55 16.16 3.98 3.38
N TRP A 56 15.76 4.94 2.56
CA TRP A 56 16.66 5.81 1.82
C TRP A 56 17.10 6.97 2.71
N CYS A 57 18.39 7.02 3.02
CA CYS A 57 18.97 8.04 3.88
C CYS A 57 19.73 9.06 3.03
N VAL A 58 19.31 10.31 3.09
CA VAL A 58 19.90 11.45 2.37
C VAL A 58 20.65 12.34 3.36
N PRO A 59 21.83 12.87 3.01
CA PRO A 59 22.51 13.87 3.83
C PRO A 59 21.60 15.07 4.10
N GLY A 60 21.60 15.58 5.33
CA GLY A 60 20.71 16.69 5.73
C GLY A 60 21.02 18.04 5.08
N THR A 61 22.11 18.12 4.33
CA THR A 61 22.55 19.30 3.56
C THR A 61 22.08 19.28 2.09
N ASP A 62 21.48 18.18 1.65
CA ASP A 62 21.11 18.00 0.24
C ASP A 62 19.69 18.50 0.00
N ASP A 63 19.49 19.20 -1.12
CA ASP A 63 18.20 19.72 -1.56
C ASP A 63 17.38 18.70 -2.40
N THR A 64 17.99 17.57 -2.74
CA THR A 64 17.35 16.49 -3.51
C THR A 64 17.65 15.12 -2.89
N ALA A 65 16.89 14.11 -3.28
CA ALA A 65 17.11 12.75 -2.79
C ALA A 65 18.12 11.94 -3.63
N MET A 66 18.89 12.58 -4.51
CA MET A 66 19.81 11.89 -5.43
C MET A 66 20.99 11.21 -4.74
N ASN A 67 21.62 11.89 -3.77
CA ASN A 67 22.84 11.43 -3.11
C ASN A 67 22.58 10.61 -1.84
N GLY A 68 21.47 9.91 -1.79
CA GLY A 68 21.16 9.05 -0.69
C GLY A 68 21.80 7.66 -0.79
N ARG A 69 21.52 6.86 0.25
CA ARG A 69 21.90 5.44 0.27
C ARG A 69 20.85 4.62 1.03
N TRP A 70 20.66 3.38 0.60
CA TRP A 70 19.83 2.44 1.33
C TRP A 70 20.52 2.01 2.64
N LEU A 71 19.78 2.11 3.73
CA LEU A 71 20.18 1.60 5.04
C LEU A 71 19.15 0.59 5.53
N PRO A 72 19.60 -0.50 6.19
CA PRO A 72 18.68 -1.50 6.72
C PRO A 72 17.88 -0.94 7.89
N SER A 73 16.62 -1.38 7.99
CA SER A 73 15.72 -1.07 9.10
C SER A 73 15.54 -2.30 10.01
N PRO A 74 15.33 -2.12 11.33
CA PRO A 74 15.12 -3.23 12.25
C PRO A 74 13.65 -3.71 12.29
N GLY A 75 12.89 -3.54 11.21
CA GLY A 75 11.45 -3.85 11.18
C GLY A 75 11.14 -5.28 11.58
N GLN A 76 11.92 -6.27 11.11
CA GLN A 76 11.75 -7.66 11.53
C GLN A 76 11.85 -7.82 13.06
N ALA A 77 12.85 -7.20 13.70
CA ALA A 77 13.02 -7.29 15.14
C ALA A 77 11.87 -6.62 15.90
N ILE A 78 11.39 -5.47 15.40
CA ILE A 78 10.24 -4.74 15.97
C ILE A 78 8.98 -5.59 15.89
N LEU A 79 8.65 -6.10 14.69
CA LEU A 79 7.43 -6.87 14.45
C LEU A 79 7.45 -8.23 15.16
N GLN A 80 8.59 -8.90 15.22
CA GLN A 80 8.73 -10.10 16.04
C GLN A 80 8.57 -9.82 17.55
N ALA A 81 9.08 -8.68 18.03
CA ALA A 81 8.87 -8.28 19.41
C ALA A 81 7.39 -7.97 19.70
N LEU A 82 6.70 -7.30 18.78
CA LEU A 82 5.25 -7.08 18.87
C LEU A 82 4.50 -8.42 18.89
N ARG A 83 4.81 -9.35 17.98
CA ARG A 83 4.17 -10.66 17.89
C ARG A 83 4.26 -11.44 19.20
N ARG A 84 5.43 -11.42 19.85
CA ARG A 84 5.59 -12.08 21.17
C ARG A 84 4.70 -11.45 22.25
N ARG A 85 4.51 -10.12 22.21
CA ARG A 85 3.69 -9.38 23.20
C ARG A 85 2.20 -9.50 22.93
N SER A 86 1.81 -9.74 21.68
CA SER A 86 0.41 -9.91 21.25
C SER A 86 -0.05 -11.38 21.23
N GLY A 87 0.58 -12.26 21.99
CA GLY A 87 0.18 -13.67 22.05
C GLY A 87 0.38 -14.45 20.74
N GLY A 88 1.35 -14.04 19.91
CA GLY A 88 1.67 -14.69 18.64
C GLY A 88 0.91 -14.13 17.42
N ARG A 89 0.01 -13.18 17.61
CA ARG A 89 -0.78 -12.54 16.53
C ARG A 89 -0.10 -11.25 16.06
N LEU A 90 -0.25 -10.97 14.76
CA LEU A 90 0.11 -9.68 14.16
C LEU A 90 -1.06 -9.23 13.28
N PRO A 91 -2.07 -8.55 13.84
CA PRO A 91 -3.19 -8.05 13.05
C PRO A 91 -2.78 -6.79 12.27
N LEU A 92 -1.89 -6.98 11.32
CA LEU A 92 -1.30 -5.93 10.49
C LEU A 92 -1.50 -6.26 9.01
N VAL A 93 -1.68 -5.22 8.21
CA VAL A 93 -1.63 -5.27 6.74
C VAL A 93 -0.40 -4.49 6.29
N ALA A 94 0.41 -5.08 5.44
CA ALA A 94 1.56 -4.43 4.85
C ALA A 94 1.12 -3.62 3.62
N GLU A 95 1.35 -2.30 3.62
CA GLU A 95 1.27 -1.53 2.40
C GLU A 95 2.55 -1.77 1.60
N ASP A 96 2.44 -2.61 0.58
CA ASP A 96 3.50 -3.09 -0.30
C ASP A 96 3.23 -2.70 -1.76
N LEU A 97 2.85 -1.44 -1.96
CA LEU A 97 2.59 -0.85 -3.27
C LEU A 97 3.87 -0.25 -3.88
N GLY A 98 3.91 -0.15 -5.20
CA GLY A 98 5.04 0.41 -5.94
C GLY A 98 6.18 -0.59 -6.20
N VAL A 99 7.41 -0.10 -6.17
CA VAL A 99 8.60 -0.95 -6.42
C VAL A 99 8.95 -1.74 -5.17
N ILE A 100 8.54 -3.00 -5.13
CA ILE A 100 8.80 -3.92 -4.03
C ILE A 100 9.98 -4.83 -4.39
N THR A 101 10.89 -5.00 -3.45
CA THR A 101 12.10 -5.79 -3.59
C THR A 101 12.01 -7.06 -2.74
N PRO A 102 12.78 -8.13 -3.06
CA PRO A 102 12.67 -9.41 -2.36
C PRO A 102 12.85 -9.34 -0.83
N ASP A 103 13.59 -8.37 -0.32
CA ASP A 103 13.75 -8.17 1.12
C ASP A 103 12.45 -7.70 1.80
N VAL A 104 11.63 -6.91 1.10
CA VAL A 104 10.31 -6.48 1.58
C VAL A 104 9.32 -7.64 1.56
N GLU A 105 9.30 -8.40 0.46
CA GLU A 105 8.46 -9.60 0.33
C GLU A 105 8.81 -10.63 1.40
N ASN A 106 10.10 -10.94 1.57
CA ASN A 106 10.58 -11.85 2.60
C ASN A 106 10.20 -11.40 4.02
N LEU A 107 10.23 -10.10 4.30
CA LEU A 107 9.79 -9.56 5.58
C LEU A 107 8.28 -9.75 5.78
N ARG A 108 7.46 -9.40 4.78
CA ARG A 108 6.00 -9.57 4.80
C ARG A 108 5.62 -11.06 4.97
N ASP A 109 6.13 -11.90 4.09
CA ASP A 109 5.76 -13.32 4.00
C ASP A 109 6.31 -14.11 5.19
N GLY A 110 7.53 -13.82 5.65
CA GLY A 110 8.12 -14.43 6.84
C GLY A 110 7.37 -14.09 8.14
N LEU A 111 6.62 -12.99 8.15
CA LEU A 111 5.73 -12.62 9.24
C LEU A 111 4.26 -13.00 8.95
N GLN A 112 3.96 -13.59 7.81
CA GLN A 112 2.63 -13.99 7.38
C GLN A 112 1.63 -12.81 7.40
N LEU A 113 2.09 -11.64 6.95
CA LEU A 113 1.24 -10.45 6.85
C LEU A 113 0.55 -10.40 5.49
N PRO A 114 -0.74 -10.06 5.43
CA PRO A 114 -1.38 -9.76 4.17
C PRO A 114 -0.78 -8.49 3.55
N GLY A 115 -0.60 -8.53 2.24
CA GLY A 115 -0.27 -7.37 1.43
C GLY A 115 -1.50 -6.70 0.84
N MET A 116 -1.30 -5.70 -0.01
CA MET A 116 -2.38 -4.94 -0.64
C MET A 116 -2.45 -5.18 -2.15
N LYS A 117 -3.65 -5.25 -2.67
CA LYS A 117 -3.95 -5.27 -4.11
C LYS A 117 -4.93 -4.15 -4.45
N VAL A 118 -4.50 -3.16 -5.21
CA VAL A 118 -5.33 -2.02 -5.62
C VAL A 118 -5.77 -2.22 -7.07
N LEU A 119 -7.05 -2.45 -7.30
CA LEU A 119 -7.58 -2.81 -8.61
C LEU A 119 -7.46 -1.69 -9.65
N GLN A 120 -7.41 -0.44 -9.23
CA GLN A 120 -7.12 0.67 -10.15
C GLN A 120 -5.74 0.58 -10.81
N PHE A 121 -4.82 -0.23 -10.29
CA PHE A 121 -3.49 -0.47 -10.88
C PHE A 121 -3.46 -1.70 -11.81
N ALA A 122 -4.58 -2.41 -11.95
CA ALA A 122 -4.63 -3.68 -12.66
C ALA A 122 -4.67 -3.54 -14.19
N PHE A 123 -5.23 -2.44 -14.70
CA PHE A 123 -5.65 -2.33 -16.10
C PHE A 123 -4.70 -1.42 -16.91
N ASP A 124 -3.46 -1.86 -17.05
CA ASP A 124 -2.38 -1.18 -17.80
C ASP A 124 -2.11 -1.79 -19.20
N GLY A 125 -2.92 -2.77 -19.60
CA GLY A 125 -2.75 -3.53 -20.84
C GLY A 125 -1.90 -4.79 -20.69
N ASN A 126 -1.23 -5.00 -19.55
CA ASN A 126 -0.44 -6.19 -19.29
C ASN A 126 -1.30 -7.31 -18.70
N ALA A 127 -1.35 -8.46 -19.35
CA ALA A 127 -2.10 -9.63 -18.88
C ALA A 127 -1.49 -10.27 -17.62
N ASP A 128 -0.18 -10.07 -17.39
CA ASP A 128 0.54 -10.60 -16.23
C ASP A 128 0.59 -9.59 -15.07
N ASN A 129 -0.19 -8.48 -15.15
CA ASN A 129 -0.21 -7.48 -14.09
C ASN A 129 -0.62 -8.12 -12.75
N PRO A 130 0.21 -8.00 -11.68
CA PRO A 130 -0.03 -8.66 -10.39
C PRO A 130 -1.24 -8.12 -9.61
N TYR A 131 -1.85 -7.04 -10.06
CA TYR A 131 -3.08 -6.48 -9.49
C TYR A 131 -4.35 -7.00 -10.16
N LEU A 132 -4.26 -7.75 -11.27
CA LEU A 132 -5.40 -8.46 -11.84
C LEU A 132 -5.84 -9.58 -10.88
N PRO A 133 -7.14 -9.70 -10.54
CA PRO A 133 -7.62 -10.66 -9.55
C PRO A 133 -7.23 -12.12 -9.85
N HIS A 134 -7.18 -12.50 -11.11
CA HIS A 134 -6.79 -13.87 -11.51
C HIS A 134 -5.29 -14.14 -11.41
N ASN A 135 -4.47 -13.09 -11.21
CA ASN A 135 -3.02 -13.19 -10.97
C ASN A 135 -2.66 -13.13 -9.47
N PHE A 136 -3.64 -13.05 -8.57
CA PHE A 136 -3.34 -13.07 -7.14
C PHE A 136 -2.76 -14.42 -6.74
N ASN A 137 -1.57 -14.40 -6.14
CA ASN A 137 -0.93 -15.60 -5.63
C ASN A 137 -1.34 -15.80 -4.16
N GLY A 138 -2.18 -16.81 -3.90
CA GLY A 138 -2.71 -17.11 -2.56
C GLY A 138 -3.86 -16.21 -2.13
N THR A 139 -4.15 -16.20 -0.84
CA THR A 139 -5.31 -15.50 -0.24
C THR A 139 -4.91 -14.36 0.69
N SER A 140 -3.66 -14.30 1.13
CA SER A 140 -3.17 -13.33 2.12
C SER A 140 -3.04 -11.92 1.52
N TRP A 141 -4.17 -11.40 1.02
CA TRP A 141 -4.28 -10.08 0.39
C TRP A 141 -5.48 -9.32 0.93
N VAL A 142 -5.35 -8.00 0.96
CA VAL A 142 -6.46 -7.07 1.08
C VAL A 142 -6.66 -6.42 -0.29
N ALA A 143 -7.77 -6.69 -0.95
CA ALA A 143 -8.13 -6.10 -2.23
C ALA A 143 -8.86 -4.77 -2.02
N TYR A 144 -8.41 -3.73 -2.72
CA TYR A 144 -9.01 -2.40 -2.71
C TYR A 144 -9.52 -2.07 -4.11
N THR A 145 -10.69 -1.45 -4.23
CA THR A 145 -11.07 -0.81 -5.50
C THR A 145 -10.16 0.39 -5.79
N GLY A 146 -9.91 1.21 -4.80
CA GLY A 146 -8.96 2.30 -4.72
C GLY A 146 -8.70 2.64 -3.26
N THR A 147 -7.63 3.39 -2.96
CA THR A 147 -7.29 3.87 -1.62
C THR A 147 -7.72 5.33 -1.45
N HIS A 148 -7.48 5.90 -0.27
CA HIS A 148 -7.69 7.33 -0.01
C HIS A 148 -6.84 8.27 -0.89
N ASP A 149 -5.77 7.77 -1.51
CA ASP A 149 -4.90 8.56 -2.39
C ASP A 149 -5.30 8.47 -3.87
N ASN A 150 -6.19 7.54 -4.21
CA ASN A 150 -6.66 7.33 -5.57
C ASN A 150 -7.82 8.27 -5.92
N ALA A 151 -8.07 8.43 -7.22
CA ALA A 151 -9.33 8.97 -7.74
C ALA A 151 -10.50 8.06 -7.35
N THR A 152 -11.73 8.59 -7.36
CA THR A 152 -12.90 7.72 -7.31
C THR A 152 -12.91 6.77 -8.50
N ALA A 153 -13.62 5.65 -8.41
CA ALA A 153 -13.70 4.69 -9.51
C ALA A 153 -14.22 5.32 -10.82
N ILE A 154 -15.13 6.29 -10.73
CA ILE A 154 -15.61 7.04 -11.90
C ILE A 154 -14.51 7.97 -12.44
N GLY A 155 -13.84 8.72 -11.57
CA GLY A 155 -12.74 9.60 -11.99
C GLY A 155 -11.61 8.82 -12.64
N TRP A 156 -11.23 7.70 -12.01
CA TRP A 156 -10.23 6.78 -12.54
C TRP A 156 -10.66 6.22 -13.92
N TRP A 157 -11.89 5.72 -14.05
CA TRP A 157 -12.41 5.17 -15.31
C TRP A 157 -12.38 6.20 -16.44
N ASN A 158 -12.77 7.44 -16.15
CA ASN A 158 -12.77 8.52 -17.12
C ASN A 158 -11.35 8.88 -17.59
N SER A 159 -10.35 8.70 -16.75
CA SER A 159 -8.95 8.96 -17.06
C SER A 159 -8.24 7.80 -17.77
N GLN A 160 -8.85 6.60 -17.81
CA GLN A 160 -8.22 5.43 -18.39
C GLN A 160 -8.03 5.57 -19.92
N PRO A 161 -6.86 5.15 -20.45
CA PRO A 161 -6.68 4.99 -21.88
C PRO A 161 -7.58 3.91 -22.43
N GLN A 162 -7.81 3.93 -23.75
CA GLN A 162 -8.66 2.96 -24.42
C GLN A 162 -8.22 1.51 -24.14
N SER A 163 -6.93 1.23 -24.16
CA SER A 163 -6.37 -0.10 -23.87
C SER A 163 -6.73 -0.62 -22.48
N GLY A 164 -6.68 0.24 -21.45
CA GLY A 164 -7.06 -0.14 -20.10
C GLY A 164 -8.55 -0.43 -19.96
N ARG A 165 -9.39 0.36 -20.63
CA ARG A 165 -10.84 0.12 -20.70
C ARG A 165 -11.17 -1.20 -21.37
N GLU A 166 -10.56 -1.46 -22.53
CA GLU A 166 -10.73 -2.71 -23.27
C GLU A 166 -10.28 -3.93 -22.45
N GLN A 167 -9.16 -3.82 -21.74
CA GLN A 167 -8.68 -4.88 -20.85
C GLN A 167 -9.69 -5.17 -19.73
N MET A 168 -10.20 -4.13 -19.07
CA MET A 168 -11.20 -4.30 -18.02
C MET A 168 -12.48 -4.94 -18.56
N GLU A 169 -13.00 -4.47 -19.69
CA GLU A 169 -14.18 -5.04 -20.34
C GLU A 169 -13.95 -6.51 -20.79
N ALA A 170 -12.75 -6.84 -21.25
CA ALA A 170 -12.38 -8.22 -21.58
C ALA A 170 -12.36 -9.13 -20.33
N VAL A 171 -11.82 -8.64 -19.22
CA VAL A 171 -11.82 -9.38 -17.94
C VAL A 171 -13.25 -9.59 -17.41
N LEU A 172 -14.11 -8.58 -17.55
CA LEU A 172 -15.52 -8.65 -17.12
C LEU A 172 -16.41 -9.47 -18.08
N GLY A 173 -16.05 -9.56 -19.36
CA GLY A 173 -16.88 -10.16 -20.42
C GLY A 173 -18.05 -9.29 -20.86
N HIS A 174 -18.10 -8.02 -20.44
CA HIS A 174 -19.15 -7.06 -20.80
C HIS A 174 -18.64 -5.62 -20.69
N ARG A 175 -19.39 -4.66 -21.25
CA ARG A 175 -19.06 -3.24 -21.14
C ARG A 175 -19.28 -2.72 -19.73
N VAL A 176 -18.35 -1.88 -19.27
CA VAL A 176 -18.43 -1.22 -17.97
C VAL A 176 -19.57 -0.19 -17.96
N GLN A 177 -20.50 -0.33 -17.01
CA GLN A 177 -21.60 0.59 -16.78
C GLN A 177 -21.46 1.37 -15.49
N ALA A 178 -20.96 0.73 -14.43
CA ALA A 178 -20.78 1.30 -13.10
C ALA A 178 -19.40 0.93 -12.57
N PRO A 179 -18.35 1.70 -12.88
CA PRO A 179 -16.95 1.34 -12.59
C PRO A 179 -16.69 0.92 -11.12
N GLY A 180 -17.28 1.62 -10.16
CA GLY A 180 -17.12 1.27 -8.74
C GLY A 180 -17.71 -0.10 -8.39
N TRP A 181 -18.86 -0.42 -8.93
CA TRP A 181 -19.51 -1.71 -8.72
C TRP A 181 -18.79 -2.85 -9.44
N GLU A 182 -18.24 -2.58 -10.64
CA GLU A 182 -17.45 -3.60 -11.35
C GLU A 182 -16.14 -3.90 -10.62
N LEU A 183 -15.43 -2.86 -10.15
CA LEU A 183 -14.24 -3.06 -9.33
C LEU A 183 -14.56 -3.79 -8.01
N LEU A 184 -15.68 -3.45 -7.36
CA LEU A 184 -16.13 -4.16 -6.16
C LEU A 184 -16.40 -5.65 -6.45
N ARG A 185 -17.10 -5.97 -7.53
CA ARG A 185 -17.35 -7.37 -7.92
C ARG A 185 -16.05 -8.14 -8.16
N LEU A 186 -15.09 -7.52 -8.85
CA LEU A 186 -13.77 -8.09 -9.06
C LEU A 186 -13.01 -8.30 -7.75
N ALA A 187 -13.07 -7.35 -6.81
CA ALA A 187 -12.45 -7.48 -5.50
C ALA A 187 -13.06 -8.64 -4.69
N LEU A 188 -14.39 -8.72 -4.65
CA LEU A 188 -15.11 -9.78 -3.93
C LEU A 188 -14.99 -11.16 -4.58
N ALA A 189 -14.79 -11.23 -5.90
CA ALA A 189 -14.58 -12.48 -6.63
C ALA A 189 -13.11 -12.94 -6.62
N SER A 190 -12.19 -12.12 -6.12
CA SER A 190 -10.78 -12.46 -6.01
C SER A 190 -10.52 -13.49 -4.90
N THR A 191 -9.30 -14.00 -4.83
CA THR A 191 -8.87 -14.88 -3.74
C THR A 191 -8.48 -14.13 -2.47
N ALA A 192 -8.56 -12.79 -2.43
CA ALA A 192 -8.17 -12.01 -1.26
C ALA A 192 -9.05 -12.29 -0.04
N ASP A 193 -8.44 -12.36 1.14
CA ASP A 193 -9.15 -12.61 2.41
C ASP A 193 -10.07 -11.45 2.81
N LEU A 194 -9.79 -10.23 2.32
CA LEU A 194 -10.57 -9.03 2.64
C LEU A 194 -10.68 -8.12 1.42
N ALA A 195 -11.86 -7.53 1.21
CA ALA A 195 -12.08 -6.47 0.23
C ALA A 195 -12.47 -5.16 0.95
N VAL A 196 -11.85 -4.06 0.54
CA VAL A 196 -12.13 -2.71 1.05
C VAL A 196 -12.51 -1.81 -0.11
N VAL A 197 -13.62 -1.10 0.01
CA VAL A 197 -14.15 -0.21 -1.02
C VAL A 197 -14.49 1.15 -0.41
N PRO A 198 -14.05 2.27 -1.02
CA PRO A 198 -14.50 3.60 -0.63
C PRO A 198 -16.03 3.75 -0.83
N LEU A 199 -16.69 4.42 0.11
CA LEU A 199 -18.12 4.65 0.00
C LEU A 199 -18.50 5.43 -1.26
N GLN A 200 -17.62 6.33 -1.70
CA GLN A 200 -17.78 7.10 -2.94
C GLN A 200 -17.93 6.20 -4.17
N ASP A 201 -17.20 5.09 -4.22
CA ASP A 201 -17.27 4.13 -5.31
C ASP A 201 -18.61 3.38 -5.31
N LEU A 202 -19.11 2.99 -4.14
CA LEU A 202 -20.43 2.37 -3.99
C LEU A 202 -21.57 3.31 -4.38
N MET A 203 -21.42 4.59 -4.03
CA MET A 203 -22.41 5.64 -4.37
C MET A 203 -22.27 6.15 -5.79
N SER A 204 -21.30 5.66 -6.56
CA SER A 204 -20.99 6.08 -7.93
C SER A 204 -20.77 7.60 -8.03
N LEU A 205 -19.99 8.15 -7.11
CA LEU A 205 -19.63 9.56 -7.08
C LEU A 205 -18.35 9.82 -7.88
N ASP A 206 -18.27 11.00 -8.50
CA ASP A 206 -17.09 11.46 -9.23
C ASP A 206 -16.01 12.04 -8.30
N ASP A 207 -14.94 12.57 -8.88
CA ASP A 207 -13.78 13.10 -8.14
C ASP A 207 -14.09 14.32 -7.26
N SER A 208 -15.23 14.96 -7.41
CA SER A 208 -15.66 16.01 -6.48
C SER A 208 -15.92 15.47 -5.05
N ALA A 209 -16.13 14.16 -4.92
CA ALA A 209 -16.34 13.48 -3.66
C ALA A 209 -15.05 12.91 -3.05
N ARG A 210 -13.88 13.17 -3.61
CA ARG A 210 -12.61 12.77 -2.97
C ARG A 210 -12.43 13.49 -1.65
N PHE A 211 -12.13 12.75 -0.60
CA PHE A 211 -11.81 13.33 0.71
C PHE A 211 -10.31 13.59 0.91
N ASN A 212 -9.47 13.13 -0.02
CA ASN A 212 -8.04 13.41 -0.05
C ASN A 212 -7.55 13.53 -1.49
N THR A 213 -6.81 14.60 -1.76
CA THR A 213 -6.08 14.80 -3.01
C THR A 213 -4.61 15.02 -2.67
N PRO A 214 -3.73 14.02 -2.91
CA PRO A 214 -2.33 14.10 -2.55
C PRO A 214 -1.66 15.37 -3.10
N GLY A 215 -0.83 16.01 -2.26
CA GLY A 215 -0.11 17.23 -2.62
C GLY A 215 -0.93 18.51 -2.55
N THR A 216 -2.17 18.48 -2.07
CA THR A 216 -3.00 19.66 -1.84
C THR A 216 -3.24 19.93 -0.36
N ALA A 217 -3.50 21.18 -0.01
CA ALA A 217 -3.92 21.58 1.34
C ALA A 217 -5.46 21.63 1.50
N CYS A 218 -6.19 21.28 0.45
CA CYS A 218 -7.65 21.27 0.40
C CYS A 218 -8.11 19.80 0.42
N GLY A 219 -8.95 19.45 1.37
CA GLY A 219 -9.66 18.19 1.48
C GLY A 219 -11.14 18.46 1.71
#